data_99346d58a519b1ea40fed2b94a12cd67
#
_entry.id   99346d58a519b1ea40fed2b94a12cd67
#
_cell.length_a   1.000
_cell.length_b   1.000
_cell.length_c   1.000
_cell.angle_alpha   90.00
_cell.angle_beta   90.00
_cell.angle_gamma   90.00
#
_symmetry.space_group_name_H-M   'P 1'
#
loop_
_entity.id
_entity.type
_entity.pdbx_description
1 polymer ?
#
loop_
_entity_poly.entity_id
_entity_poly.type
_entity_poly.pdbx_seq_one_letter_code
_entity_poly.pdbx_strand_id
1 'polypeptide(L)'
;MKTTRILAVAVLAVAATGVALPAQAADDATVTVVHGIPGSTVDVYANGEELLADFEPGTVTDPVTLPAGQYDLKVTAANAGADGDAVVEANDVTVPAGANVSVVAHLTAEGEPALTPFVNDVSKVAAGQARLTVRHTAAAPAVDVRANGDAAFEGLTNPKEAKADLPAGTISADVTLAGTDTVAIGPADVKLTEGTNTIVYAYGSAEDDSLALAVQTISGLHSSPGSVPAGSGGQAALATNLSRMALVGSAALVAGALVLVRRRPGTVRA
;
A
#
# COMPACT_ATOMS: atom_id res chain seq x y z
N MET A 1 -41.45 79.99 0.46
CA MET A 1 -40.64 79.15 1.39
C MET A 1 -41.00 77.69 1.14
N LYS A 2 -40.12 76.93 0.46
CA LYS A 2 -40.33 75.52 0.17
C LYS A 2 -39.28 74.72 0.96
N THR A 3 -39.77 73.99 1.99
CA THR A 3 -38.94 73.13 2.85
C THR A 3 -38.73 71.79 2.17
N THR A 4 -37.48 71.50 1.75
CA THR A 4 -37.08 70.22 1.21
C THR A 4 -36.70 69.27 2.36
N ARG A 5 -37.40 68.17 2.50
CA ARG A 5 -37.10 67.09 3.46
C ARG A 5 -36.11 66.10 2.80
N ILE A 6 -34.91 65.97 3.36
CA ILE A 6 -33.90 64.97 2.96
C ILE A 6 -34.21 63.70 3.74
N LEU A 7 -34.53 62.62 2.99
CA LEU A 7 -34.64 61.26 3.55
C LEU A 7 -33.23 60.64 3.58
N ALA A 8 -32.71 60.34 4.73
CA ALA A 8 -31.47 59.57 4.89
C ALA A 8 -31.79 58.06 4.79
N VAL A 9 -31.29 57.42 3.73
CA VAL A 9 -31.35 55.96 3.58
C VAL A 9 -30.12 55.39 4.26
N ALA A 10 -30.27 54.68 5.35
CA ALA A 10 -29.20 53.92 6.00
C ALA A 10 -29.05 52.58 5.27
N VAL A 11 -27.91 52.41 4.58
CA VAL A 11 -27.50 51.14 3.95
C VAL A 11 -26.86 50.28 5.05
N LEU A 12 -27.52 49.21 5.46
CA LEU A 12 -26.97 48.22 6.36
C LEU A 12 -26.07 47.29 5.57
N ALA A 13 -24.76 47.44 5.70
CA ALA A 13 -23.78 46.51 5.13
C ALA A 13 -23.67 45.25 6.00
N VAL A 14 -24.25 44.14 5.57
CA VAL A 14 -24.05 42.82 6.15
C VAL A 14 -22.68 42.32 5.73
N ALA A 15 -21.71 42.39 6.63
CA ALA A 15 -20.41 41.73 6.43
C ALA A 15 -20.59 40.21 6.58
N ALA A 16 -20.64 39.48 5.49
CA ALA A 16 -20.56 38.02 5.49
C ALA A 16 -19.12 37.63 5.86
N THR A 17 -18.88 37.28 7.11
CA THR A 17 -17.65 36.63 7.55
C THR A 17 -17.68 35.18 7.03
N GLY A 18 -17.06 34.97 5.86
CA GLY A 18 -16.81 33.64 5.34
C GLY A 18 -15.85 32.91 6.30
N VAL A 19 -16.36 31.90 6.99
CA VAL A 19 -15.51 30.96 7.74
C VAL A 19 -14.80 30.12 6.68
N ALA A 20 -13.53 30.42 6.40
CA ALA A 20 -12.68 29.54 5.61
C ALA A 20 -12.49 28.26 6.42
N LEU A 21 -13.12 27.17 5.99
CA LEU A 21 -12.82 25.84 6.52
C LEU A 21 -11.37 25.53 6.11
N PRO A 22 -10.54 25.00 7.02
CA PRO A 22 -9.21 24.55 6.64
C PRO A 22 -9.37 23.48 5.54
N ALA A 23 -8.79 23.72 4.37
CA ALA A 23 -8.64 22.69 3.37
C ALA A 23 -7.81 21.58 4.01
N GLN A 24 -8.41 20.41 4.23
CA GLN A 24 -7.63 19.23 4.62
C GLN A 24 -6.72 18.92 3.44
N ALA A 25 -5.41 18.92 3.69
CA ALA A 25 -4.45 18.40 2.73
C ALA A 25 -4.86 16.95 2.43
N ALA A 26 -5.00 16.61 1.14
CA ALA A 26 -5.22 15.23 0.76
C ALA A 26 -3.97 14.42 1.18
N ASP A 27 -4.19 13.19 1.67
CA ASP A 27 -3.08 12.30 2.02
C ASP A 27 -2.20 12.06 0.79
N ASP A 28 -0.88 12.14 0.98
CA ASP A 28 0.07 11.85 -0.09
C ASP A 28 -0.07 10.39 -0.55
N ALA A 29 0.20 10.16 -1.81
CA ALA A 29 0.23 8.84 -2.42
C ALA A 29 1.67 8.30 -2.46
N THR A 30 1.80 6.98 -2.49
CA THR A 30 3.06 6.29 -2.75
C THR A 30 3.08 5.87 -4.22
N VAL A 31 4.06 6.32 -4.98
CA VAL A 31 4.17 6.06 -6.42
C VAL A 31 5.46 5.32 -6.75
N THR A 32 5.35 4.27 -7.54
CA THR A 32 6.46 3.53 -8.13
C THR A 32 6.39 3.67 -9.65
N VAL A 33 7.51 3.89 -10.31
CA VAL A 33 7.58 3.96 -11.78
C VAL A 33 8.24 2.70 -12.31
N VAL A 34 7.69 2.14 -13.39
CA VAL A 34 8.20 0.93 -14.04
C VAL A 34 8.46 1.21 -15.51
N HIS A 35 9.67 0.90 -15.99
CA HIS A 35 10.04 1.05 -17.39
C HIS A 35 9.94 -0.28 -18.14
N GLY A 36 8.85 -0.49 -18.84
CA GLY A 36 8.57 -1.70 -19.63
C GLY A 36 8.68 -1.50 -21.16
N ILE A 37 9.22 -0.35 -21.64
CA ILE A 37 9.50 -0.16 -23.07
C ILE A 37 10.93 -0.66 -23.32
N PRO A 38 11.14 -1.67 -24.18
CA PRO A 38 12.47 -2.22 -24.43
C PRO A 38 13.35 -1.27 -25.28
N GLY A 39 14.65 -1.43 -25.17
CA GLY A 39 15.62 -0.93 -26.14
C GLY A 39 16.15 0.48 -25.92
N SER A 40 15.59 1.31 -25.03
CA SER A 40 16.05 2.69 -24.84
C SER A 40 16.01 3.13 -23.38
N THR A 41 17.09 3.77 -22.94
CA THR A 41 17.10 4.55 -21.68
C THR A 41 16.30 5.83 -21.89
N VAL A 42 15.53 6.23 -20.88
CA VAL A 42 14.61 7.37 -20.96
C VAL A 42 14.75 8.28 -19.74
N ASP A 43 14.27 9.52 -19.90
CA ASP A 43 14.01 10.44 -18.81
C ASP A 43 12.50 10.58 -18.60
N VAL A 44 12.06 10.71 -17.36
CA VAL A 44 10.64 10.81 -16.98
C VAL A 44 10.38 12.16 -16.33
N TYR A 45 9.38 12.85 -16.83
CA TYR A 45 8.94 14.16 -16.34
C TYR A 45 7.52 14.10 -15.81
N ALA A 46 7.26 14.84 -14.73
CA ALA A 46 5.94 15.05 -14.18
C ALA A 46 5.67 16.56 -14.09
N ASN A 47 4.60 17.04 -14.72
CA ASN A 47 4.27 18.46 -14.81
C ASN A 47 5.43 19.33 -15.35
N GLY A 48 6.25 18.77 -16.24
CA GLY A 48 7.42 19.44 -16.83
C GLY A 48 8.69 19.45 -15.99
N GLU A 49 8.64 18.91 -14.75
CA GLU A 49 9.82 18.74 -13.88
C GLU A 49 10.38 17.31 -14.03
N GLU A 50 11.71 17.19 -14.06
CA GLU A 50 12.37 15.88 -14.16
C GLU A 50 12.17 15.08 -12.87
N LEU A 51 11.56 13.90 -13.02
CA LEU A 51 11.33 12.95 -11.93
C LEU A 51 12.42 11.87 -11.89
N LEU A 52 12.80 11.36 -13.05
CA LEU A 52 13.82 10.33 -13.22
C LEU A 52 14.67 10.64 -14.43
N ALA A 53 15.99 10.49 -14.31
CA ALA A 53 16.95 10.55 -15.40
C ALA A 53 17.61 9.18 -15.64
N ASP A 54 18.01 8.92 -16.87
CA ASP A 54 18.73 7.72 -17.29
C ASP A 54 18.03 6.41 -16.84
N PHE A 55 16.71 6.37 -16.94
CA PHE A 55 15.90 5.22 -16.50
C PHE A 55 15.97 4.08 -17.49
N GLU A 56 16.58 2.95 -17.09
CA GLU A 56 16.83 1.80 -17.96
C GLU A 56 15.61 0.86 -18.08
N PRO A 57 15.42 0.18 -19.24
CA PRO A 57 14.36 -0.81 -19.41
C PRO A 57 14.40 -1.92 -18.35
N GLY A 58 13.23 -2.36 -17.89
CA GLY A 58 13.08 -3.38 -16.87
C GLY A 58 13.28 -2.90 -15.44
N THR A 59 13.60 -1.62 -15.25
CA THR A 59 13.81 -1.04 -13.91
C THR A 59 12.49 -0.67 -13.24
N VAL A 60 12.44 -0.92 -11.95
CA VAL A 60 11.36 -0.52 -11.03
C VAL A 60 12.00 0.40 -9.99
N THR A 61 11.48 1.61 -9.82
CA THR A 61 12.00 2.57 -8.84
C THR A 61 11.69 2.15 -7.41
N ASP A 62 12.45 2.68 -6.47
CA ASP A 62 11.97 2.79 -5.10
C ASP A 62 10.70 3.64 -5.04
N PRO A 63 9.80 3.38 -4.08
CA PRO A 63 8.59 4.17 -3.93
C PRO A 63 8.91 5.62 -3.57
N VAL A 64 8.29 6.58 -4.26
CA VAL A 64 8.34 8.00 -3.95
C VAL A 64 6.99 8.47 -3.41
N THR A 65 7.02 9.46 -2.53
CA THR A 65 5.80 10.09 -2.01
C THR A 65 5.46 11.30 -2.88
N LEU A 66 4.26 11.32 -3.43
CA LEU A 66 3.74 12.42 -4.23
C LEU A 66 2.40 12.92 -3.67
N PRO A 67 2.13 14.25 -3.69
CA PRO A 67 0.80 14.76 -3.39
C PRO A 67 -0.27 14.10 -4.26
N ALA A 68 -1.44 13.86 -3.70
CA ALA A 68 -2.57 13.43 -4.51
C ALA A 68 -2.98 14.52 -5.50
N GLY A 69 -3.30 14.14 -6.73
CA GLY A 69 -3.64 15.11 -7.78
C GLY A 69 -3.61 14.53 -9.17
N GLN A 70 -3.61 15.41 -10.15
CA GLN A 70 -3.43 15.07 -11.55
C GLN A 70 -2.04 15.48 -12.00
N TYR A 71 -1.42 14.63 -12.80
CA TYR A 71 -0.07 14.82 -13.32
C TYR A 71 -0.03 14.65 -14.83
N ASP A 72 0.63 15.58 -15.49
CA ASP A 72 1.00 15.41 -16.89
C ASP A 72 2.35 14.72 -16.93
N LEU A 73 2.35 13.48 -17.41
CA LEU A 73 3.54 12.65 -17.49
C LEU A 73 4.09 12.64 -18.91
N LYS A 74 5.39 12.80 -19.02
CA LYS A 74 6.11 12.72 -20.30
C LYS A 74 7.37 11.89 -20.13
N VAL A 75 7.60 11.01 -21.09
CA VAL A 75 8.82 10.21 -21.21
C VAL A 75 9.54 10.62 -22.47
N THR A 76 10.81 10.97 -22.38
CA THR A 76 11.65 11.32 -23.52
C THR A 76 12.84 10.40 -23.62
N ALA A 77 13.54 10.42 -24.74
CA ALA A 77 14.85 9.76 -24.81
C ALA A 77 15.82 10.40 -23.79
N ALA A 78 16.73 9.61 -23.23
CA ALA A 78 17.71 10.10 -22.25
C ALA A 78 18.47 11.33 -22.81
N ASN A 79 18.64 12.35 -21.97
CA ASN A 79 19.28 13.62 -22.27
C ASN A 79 18.57 14.51 -23.34
N ALA A 80 17.32 14.20 -23.72
CA ALA A 80 16.56 15.03 -24.64
C ALA A 80 15.93 16.26 -23.93
N GLY A 81 15.79 16.21 -22.61
CA GLY A 81 15.18 17.25 -21.80
C GLY A 81 13.65 17.26 -21.86
N ALA A 82 13.02 18.11 -21.04
CA ALA A 82 11.56 18.21 -20.95
C ALA A 82 10.90 18.67 -22.27
N ASP A 83 11.61 19.47 -23.07
CA ASP A 83 11.14 19.97 -24.38
C ASP A 83 11.43 18.98 -25.54
N GLY A 84 12.16 17.87 -25.26
CA GLY A 84 12.45 16.83 -26.24
C GLY A 84 11.20 16.14 -26.78
N ASP A 85 11.34 15.44 -27.90
CA ASP A 85 10.25 14.64 -28.45
C ASP A 85 9.82 13.55 -27.46
N ALA A 86 8.51 13.42 -27.25
CA ALA A 86 7.98 12.41 -26.35
C ALA A 86 8.08 11.01 -26.98
N VAL A 87 8.64 10.05 -26.25
CA VAL A 87 8.46 8.63 -26.51
C VAL A 87 7.03 8.23 -26.21
N VAL A 88 6.50 8.72 -25.09
CA VAL A 88 5.10 8.62 -24.67
C VAL A 88 4.76 9.76 -23.73
N GLU A 89 3.52 10.21 -23.79
CA GLU A 89 2.97 11.18 -22.83
C GLU A 89 1.53 10.80 -22.43
N ALA A 90 1.14 11.18 -21.24
CA ALA A 90 -0.22 11.02 -20.73
C ALA A 90 -0.56 12.22 -19.85
N ASN A 91 -1.63 12.92 -20.22
CA ASN A 91 -2.12 14.08 -19.48
C ASN A 91 -3.18 13.66 -18.45
N ASP A 92 -3.33 14.47 -17.41
CA ASP A 92 -4.35 14.29 -16.37
C ASP A 92 -4.32 12.90 -15.67
N VAL A 93 -3.14 12.29 -15.54
CA VAL A 93 -2.98 11.02 -14.83
C VAL A 93 -3.34 11.23 -13.37
N THR A 94 -4.41 10.59 -12.92
CA THR A 94 -4.90 10.77 -11.56
C THR A 94 -4.12 9.90 -10.57
N VAL A 95 -3.55 10.54 -9.54
CA VAL A 95 -2.93 9.90 -8.38
C VAL A 95 -3.87 10.08 -7.18
N PRO A 96 -4.62 9.05 -6.74
CA PRO A 96 -5.60 9.17 -5.66
C PRO A 96 -4.94 9.37 -4.30
N ALA A 97 -5.60 10.11 -3.41
CA ALA A 97 -5.12 10.36 -2.04
C ALA A 97 -4.91 9.05 -1.26
N GLY A 98 -3.75 8.94 -0.59
CA GLY A 98 -3.39 7.78 0.23
C GLY A 98 -3.21 6.47 -0.55
N ALA A 99 -3.26 6.50 -1.88
CA ALA A 99 -3.12 5.31 -2.70
C ALA A 99 -1.65 4.88 -2.84
N ASN A 100 -1.46 3.58 -3.11
CA ASN A 100 -0.20 3.06 -3.63
C ASN A 100 -0.40 2.80 -5.12
N VAL A 101 0.39 3.46 -5.97
CA VAL A 101 0.20 3.46 -7.42
C VAL A 101 1.50 3.04 -8.12
N SER A 102 1.40 2.21 -9.13
CA SER A 102 2.49 1.96 -10.07
C SER A 102 2.16 2.58 -11.41
N VAL A 103 2.99 3.48 -11.89
CA VAL A 103 2.90 4.04 -13.25
C VAL A 103 3.85 3.25 -14.15
N VAL A 104 3.31 2.61 -15.17
CA VAL A 104 4.06 1.72 -16.06
C VAL A 104 4.15 2.35 -17.44
N ALA A 105 5.37 2.65 -17.88
CA ALA A 105 5.65 2.92 -19.29
C ALA A 105 5.84 1.59 -19.99
N HIS A 106 5.00 1.26 -20.98
CA HIS A 106 4.99 -0.05 -21.62
C HIS A 106 4.56 0.03 -23.09
N LEU A 107 4.55 -1.11 -23.77
CA LEU A 107 3.96 -1.24 -25.09
C LEU A 107 2.52 -1.73 -24.99
N THR A 108 1.60 -1.18 -25.80
CA THR A 108 0.25 -1.73 -25.99
C THR A 108 0.32 -3.09 -26.70
N ALA A 109 -0.79 -3.79 -26.85
CA ALA A 109 -0.86 -5.03 -27.60
C ALA A 109 -0.42 -4.88 -29.07
N GLU A 110 -0.59 -3.66 -29.62
CA GLU A 110 -0.22 -3.27 -30.99
C GLU A 110 1.24 -2.78 -31.11
N GLY A 111 1.99 -2.73 -29.98
CA GLY A 111 3.39 -2.29 -29.97
C GLY A 111 3.60 -0.78 -29.80
N GLU A 112 2.55 0.00 -29.57
CA GLU A 112 2.64 1.43 -29.36
C GLU A 112 3.01 1.75 -27.91
N PRO A 113 3.89 2.76 -27.63
CA PRO A 113 4.19 3.19 -26.28
C PRO A 113 2.96 3.74 -25.54
N ALA A 114 2.79 3.35 -24.28
CA ALA A 114 1.70 3.80 -23.43
C ALA A 114 2.16 3.98 -21.98
N LEU A 115 1.43 4.83 -21.22
CA LEU A 115 1.57 4.99 -19.78
C LEU A 115 0.27 4.50 -19.12
N THR A 116 0.38 3.52 -18.23
CA THR A 116 -0.79 3.00 -17.51
C THR A 116 -0.57 3.09 -16.00
N PRO A 117 -1.41 3.83 -15.27
CA PRO A 117 -1.42 3.81 -13.81
C PRO A 117 -2.21 2.61 -13.29
N PHE A 118 -1.64 1.89 -12.33
CA PHE A 118 -2.28 0.80 -11.59
C PHE A 118 -2.34 1.16 -10.12
N VAL A 119 -3.53 1.11 -9.52
CA VAL A 119 -3.68 1.23 -8.07
C VAL A 119 -3.39 -0.14 -7.45
N ASN A 120 -2.34 -0.20 -6.63
CA ASN A 120 -1.89 -1.44 -6.02
C ASN A 120 -2.80 -1.86 -4.86
N ASP A 121 -3.12 -3.14 -4.79
CA ASP A 121 -3.85 -3.70 -3.66
C ASP A 121 -2.91 -3.87 -2.46
N VAL A 122 -3.05 -2.99 -1.48
CA VAL A 122 -2.30 -3.00 -0.22
C VAL A 122 -3.13 -3.52 0.96
N SER A 123 -4.25 -4.17 0.69
CA SER A 123 -5.07 -4.80 1.72
C SER A 123 -4.29 -5.95 2.41
N LYS A 124 -4.62 -6.20 3.67
CA LYS A 124 -3.95 -7.24 4.46
C LYS A 124 -4.17 -8.63 3.87
N VAL A 125 -3.12 -9.44 3.86
CA VAL A 125 -3.15 -10.86 3.51
C VAL A 125 -3.16 -11.72 4.77
N ALA A 126 -3.73 -12.92 4.67
CA ALA A 126 -3.79 -13.86 5.81
C ALA A 126 -2.40 -14.32 6.24
N ALA A 127 -2.28 -14.77 7.48
CA ALA A 127 -1.03 -15.36 7.99
C ALA A 127 -0.62 -16.57 7.14
N GLY A 128 0.67 -16.68 6.83
CA GLY A 128 1.23 -17.72 5.97
C GLY A 128 1.01 -17.48 4.46
N GLN A 129 0.39 -16.37 4.07
CA GLN A 129 0.12 -16.06 2.66
C GLN A 129 0.88 -14.82 2.17
N ALA A 130 1.02 -14.74 0.85
CA ALA A 130 1.48 -13.60 0.09
C ALA A 130 0.52 -13.36 -1.07
N ARG A 131 0.41 -12.12 -1.51
CA ARG A 131 -0.31 -11.79 -2.75
C ARG A 131 0.64 -11.88 -3.92
N LEU A 132 0.21 -12.55 -4.99
CA LEU A 132 0.80 -12.47 -6.31
C LEU A 132 -0.11 -11.63 -7.20
N THR A 133 0.45 -10.59 -7.81
CA THR A 133 -0.21 -9.80 -8.86
C THR A 133 0.60 -9.95 -10.13
N VAL A 134 -0.03 -10.27 -11.25
CA VAL A 134 0.62 -10.32 -12.57
C VAL A 134 -0.02 -9.30 -13.47
N ARG A 135 0.80 -8.49 -14.14
CA ARG A 135 0.40 -7.45 -15.09
C ARG A 135 0.93 -7.79 -16.47
N HIS A 136 0.03 -7.89 -17.42
CA HIS A 136 0.40 -8.06 -18.82
C HIS A 136 0.57 -6.68 -19.46
N THR A 137 1.81 -6.24 -19.62
CA THR A 137 2.19 -4.94 -20.16
C THR A 137 3.15 -5.10 -21.37
N ALA A 138 3.11 -6.28 -22.03
CA ALA A 138 3.90 -6.57 -23.20
C ALA A 138 3.07 -6.46 -24.48
N ALA A 139 3.71 -6.09 -25.59
CA ALA A 139 3.17 -6.25 -26.94
C ALA A 139 3.18 -7.74 -27.32
N ALA A 140 2.15 -8.44 -26.85
CA ALA A 140 1.98 -9.87 -27.07
C ALA A 140 0.48 -10.22 -27.02
N PRO A 141 0.05 -11.35 -27.60
CA PRO A 141 -1.30 -11.87 -27.45
C PRO A 141 -1.68 -12.15 -26.01
N ALA A 142 -2.96 -12.50 -25.78
CA ALA A 142 -3.40 -12.97 -24.47
C ALA A 142 -2.55 -14.15 -23.97
N VAL A 143 -2.31 -14.18 -22.65
CA VAL A 143 -1.45 -15.18 -22.01
C VAL A 143 -2.16 -15.88 -20.85
N ASP A 144 -1.69 -17.09 -20.56
CA ASP A 144 -1.99 -17.80 -19.32
C ASP A 144 -0.75 -17.78 -18.43
N VAL A 145 -0.96 -17.61 -17.13
CA VAL A 145 0.12 -17.62 -16.13
C VAL A 145 -0.01 -18.90 -15.33
N ARG A 146 1.07 -19.71 -15.27
CA ARG A 146 1.10 -20.94 -14.49
C ARG A 146 2.01 -20.79 -13.28
N ALA A 147 1.58 -21.41 -12.20
CA ALA A 147 2.34 -21.54 -10.96
C ALA A 147 2.54 -23.04 -10.65
N ASN A 148 3.78 -23.49 -10.59
CA ASN A 148 4.14 -24.91 -10.40
C ASN A 148 3.48 -25.84 -11.44
N GLY A 149 3.27 -25.35 -12.66
CA GLY A 149 2.66 -26.08 -13.78
C GLY A 149 1.14 -26.01 -13.85
N ASP A 150 0.46 -25.51 -12.83
CA ASP A 150 -0.99 -25.33 -12.81
C ASP A 150 -1.36 -23.90 -13.25
N ALA A 151 -2.46 -23.73 -13.99
CA ALA A 151 -2.95 -22.43 -14.42
C ALA A 151 -3.40 -21.62 -13.17
N ALA A 152 -2.71 -20.50 -12.93
CA ALA A 152 -3.05 -19.55 -11.88
C ALA A 152 -3.97 -18.45 -12.42
N PHE A 153 -3.71 -17.97 -13.64
CA PHE A 153 -4.52 -16.96 -14.32
C PHE A 153 -4.61 -17.31 -15.81
N GLU A 154 -5.80 -17.19 -16.38
CA GLU A 154 -6.06 -17.54 -17.77
C GLU A 154 -6.52 -16.33 -18.59
N GLY A 155 -6.12 -16.25 -19.83
CA GLY A 155 -6.59 -15.26 -20.81
C GLY A 155 -6.25 -13.82 -20.45
N LEU A 156 -5.13 -13.56 -19.77
CA LEU A 156 -4.74 -12.22 -19.38
C LEU A 156 -4.27 -11.41 -20.60
N THR A 157 -4.94 -10.28 -20.84
CA THR A 157 -4.67 -9.38 -21.97
C THR A 157 -4.00 -8.08 -21.52
N ASN A 158 -3.23 -7.45 -22.39
CA ASN A 158 -2.63 -6.12 -22.18
C ASN A 158 -3.72 -5.02 -22.23
N PRO A 159 -3.75 -4.03 -21.30
CA PRO A 159 -2.94 -3.89 -20.07
C PRO A 159 -3.71 -4.33 -18.82
N LYS A 160 -4.04 -5.60 -18.70
CA LYS A 160 -4.82 -6.12 -17.55
C LYS A 160 -3.90 -6.70 -16.48
N GLU A 161 -4.46 -6.80 -15.27
CA GLU A 161 -3.85 -7.50 -14.14
C GLU A 161 -4.74 -8.63 -13.63
N ALA A 162 -4.10 -9.64 -13.06
CA ALA A 162 -4.75 -10.68 -12.27
C ALA A 162 -4.00 -10.83 -10.95
N LYS A 163 -4.73 -11.20 -9.87
CA LYS A 163 -4.14 -11.34 -8.54
C LYS A 163 -4.78 -12.49 -7.77
N ALA A 164 -3.97 -13.13 -6.92
CA ALA A 164 -4.41 -14.15 -5.98
C ALA A 164 -3.54 -14.13 -4.71
N ASP A 165 -4.14 -14.49 -3.57
CA ASP A 165 -3.40 -14.76 -2.35
C ASP A 165 -3.00 -16.24 -2.35
N LEU A 166 -1.70 -16.51 -2.26
CA LEU A 166 -1.09 -17.83 -2.34
C LEU A 166 -0.28 -18.12 -1.08
N PRO A 167 -0.05 -19.39 -0.71
CA PRO A 167 0.88 -19.72 0.35
C PRO A 167 2.26 -19.08 0.10
N ALA A 168 2.85 -18.49 1.14
CA ALA A 168 4.21 -17.97 1.07
C ALA A 168 5.21 -19.11 0.78
N GLY A 169 6.18 -18.84 -0.08
CA GLY A 169 7.16 -19.83 -0.55
C GLY A 169 7.75 -19.44 -1.89
N THR A 170 8.48 -20.34 -2.51
CA THR A 170 8.97 -20.19 -3.88
C THR A 170 8.05 -20.97 -4.82
N ILE A 171 7.59 -20.34 -5.88
CA ILE A 171 6.84 -20.98 -6.96
C ILE A 171 7.66 -20.94 -8.23
N SER A 172 7.57 -21.99 -9.05
CA SER A 172 8.03 -21.97 -10.42
C SER A 172 6.93 -21.37 -11.29
N ALA A 173 7.14 -20.18 -11.84
CA ALA A 173 6.17 -19.47 -12.65
C ALA A 173 6.59 -19.44 -14.12
N ASP A 174 5.65 -19.65 -15.01
CA ASP A 174 5.82 -19.40 -16.45
C ASP A 174 4.59 -18.72 -17.05
N VAL A 175 4.79 -18.13 -18.20
CA VAL A 175 3.76 -17.48 -19.00
C VAL A 175 3.66 -18.20 -20.34
N THR A 176 2.47 -18.67 -20.68
CA THR A 176 2.20 -19.33 -21.96
C THR A 176 1.25 -18.50 -22.82
N LEU A 177 1.24 -18.75 -24.12
CA LEU A 177 0.19 -18.21 -24.98
C LEU A 177 -1.17 -18.81 -24.57
N ALA A 178 -2.19 -17.96 -24.43
CA ALA A 178 -3.50 -18.35 -23.91
C ALA A 178 -4.08 -19.58 -24.63
N GLY A 179 -4.54 -20.55 -23.85
CA GLY A 179 -5.10 -21.79 -24.33
C GLY A 179 -4.09 -22.76 -24.98
N THR A 180 -2.78 -22.56 -24.77
CA THR A 180 -1.72 -23.43 -25.27
C THR A 180 -0.66 -23.74 -24.21
N ASP A 181 0.20 -24.73 -24.51
CA ASP A 181 1.38 -25.04 -23.68
C ASP A 181 2.66 -24.33 -24.17
N THR A 182 2.55 -23.42 -25.15
CA THR A 182 3.70 -22.70 -25.70
C THR A 182 4.18 -21.66 -24.69
N VAL A 183 5.34 -21.89 -24.08
CA VAL A 183 5.96 -20.98 -23.12
C VAL A 183 6.52 -19.76 -23.84
N ALA A 184 6.05 -18.58 -23.46
CA ALA A 184 6.54 -17.29 -23.92
C ALA A 184 7.61 -16.72 -22.98
N ILE A 185 7.45 -16.88 -21.66
CA ILE A 185 8.43 -16.43 -20.66
C ILE A 185 8.55 -17.48 -19.56
N GLY A 186 9.77 -17.80 -19.17
CA GLY A 186 10.05 -18.71 -18.05
C GLY A 186 10.43 -20.13 -18.47
N PRO A 187 10.35 -21.12 -17.57
CA PRO A 187 9.98 -20.96 -16.16
C PRO A 187 11.01 -20.17 -15.34
N ALA A 188 10.55 -19.45 -14.32
CA ALA A 188 11.39 -18.70 -13.41
C ALA A 188 10.90 -18.89 -11.96
N ASP A 189 11.85 -18.92 -11.01
CA ASP A 189 11.52 -19.00 -9.58
C ASP A 189 11.07 -17.64 -9.07
N VAL A 190 9.84 -17.55 -8.57
CA VAL A 190 9.27 -16.35 -7.95
C VAL A 190 9.12 -16.60 -6.47
N LYS A 191 9.79 -15.77 -5.65
CA LYS A 191 9.68 -15.84 -4.19
C LYS A 191 8.49 -15.03 -3.70
N LEU A 192 7.52 -15.69 -3.12
CA LEU A 192 6.37 -15.09 -2.43
C LEU A 192 6.67 -15.00 -0.94
N THR A 193 6.96 -13.80 -0.45
CA THR A 193 7.24 -13.56 0.97
C THR A 193 5.94 -13.30 1.72
N GLU A 194 5.76 -13.92 2.90
CA GLU A 194 4.58 -13.72 3.73
C GLU A 194 4.33 -12.23 4.01
N GLY A 195 3.06 -11.81 3.91
CA GLY A 195 2.66 -10.43 4.18
C GLY A 195 3.14 -9.42 3.15
N THR A 196 3.43 -9.86 1.93
CA THR A 196 3.81 -8.99 0.81
C THR A 196 2.86 -9.15 -0.38
N ASN A 197 2.82 -8.15 -1.25
CA ASN A 197 2.32 -8.28 -2.62
C ASN A 197 3.53 -8.27 -3.57
N THR A 198 3.75 -9.39 -4.24
CA THR A 198 4.75 -9.54 -5.30
C THR A 198 4.05 -9.26 -6.62
N ILE A 199 4.41 -8.16 -7.28
CA ILE A 199 3.84 -7.72 -8.55
C ILE A 199 4.84 -8.04 -9.67
N VAL A 200 4.44 -8.85 -10.62
CA VAL A 200 5.24 -9.25 -11.77
C VAL A 200 4.68 -8.57 -13.01
N TYR A 201 5.50 -7.84 -13.72
CA TYR A 201 5.20 -7.20 -14.99
C TYR A 201 5.79 -8.01 -16.13
N ALA A 202 4.96 -8.55 -17.00
CA ALA A 202 5.42 -9.05 -18.29
C ALA A 202 5.47 -7.87 -19.27
N TYR A 203 6.66 -7.52 -19.78
CA TYR A 203 6.87 -6.39 -20.65
C TYR A 203 7.70 -6.75 -21.88
N GLY A 204 7.87 -5.82 -22.83
CA GLY A 204 8.59 -6.02 -24.07
C GLY A 204 7.66 -6.35 -25.24
N SER A 205 8.20 -6.96 -26.28
CA SER A 205 7.51 -7.31 -27.52
C SER A 205 7.80 -8.76 -27.92
N ALA A 206 6.75 -9.51 -28.25
CA ALA A 206 6.88 -10.87 -28.77
C ALA A 206 7.47 -10.88 -30.19
N GLU A 207 7.20 -9.84 -31.00
CA GLU A 207 7.75 -9.72 -32.36
C GLU A 207 9.25 -9.46 -32.38
N ASP A 208 9.74 -8.72 -31.36
CA ASP A 208 11.16 -8.31 -31.26
C ASP A 208 11.99 -9.25 -30.37
N ASP A 209 11.42 -10.36 -29.91
CA ASP A 209 12.06 -11.30 -28.97
C ASP A 209 12.59 -10.61 -27.69
N SER A 210 11.93 -9.51 -27.27
CA SER A 210 12.34 -8.68 -26.13
C SER A 210 11.50 -8.91 -24.86
N LEU A 211 10.67 -9.97 -24.83
CA LEU A 211 9.84 -10.30 -23.68
C LEU A 211 10.69 -10.55 -22.43
N ALA A 212 10.32 -9.87 -21.35
CA ALA A 212 11.01 -9.97 -20.07
C ALA A 212 10.07 -9.73 -18.89
N LEU A 213 10.59 -9.94 -17.67
CA LEU A 213 9.85 -9.70 -16.41
C LEU A 213 10.54 -8.63 -15.59
N ALA A 214 9.74 -7.74 -15.01
CA ALA A 214 10.15 -6.85 -13.92
C ALA A 214 9.34 -7.20 -12.68
N VAL A 215 9.93 -7.02 -11.48
CA VAL A 215 9.29 -7.41 -10.22
C VAL A 215 9.33 -6.26 -9.22
N GLN A 216 8.17 -5.96 -8.65
CA GLN A 216 7.98 -5.03 -7.55
C GLN A 216 7.49 -5.80 -6.32
N THR A 217 7.94 -5.41 -5.13
CA THR A 217 7.44 -6.00 -3.87
C THR A 217 6.91 -4.91 -2.96
N ILE A 218 5.66 -5.04 -2.52
CA ILE A 218 5.05 -4.18 -1.51
C ILE A 218 4.94 -4.98 -0.21
N SER A 219 5.54 -4.47 0.85
CA SER A 219 5.64 -5.15 2.15
C SER A 219 4.67 -4.57 3.19
N GLY A 220 4.58 -5.21 4.36
CA GLY A 220 3.80 -4.71 5.49
C GLY A 220 2.30 -5.05 5.41
N LEU A 221 1.92 -6.01 4.59
CA LEU A 221 0.53 -6.44 4.39
C LEU A 221 0.10 -7.56 5.36
N HIS A 222 0.87 -7.84 6.41
CA HIS A 222 0.49 -8.85 7.41
C HIS A 222 -0.85 -8.49 8.07
N SER A 223 -1.74 -9.45 8.17
CA SER A 223 -2.88 -9.36 9.08
C SER A 223 -2.38 -9.37 10.51
N SER A 224 -2.86 -8.46 11.35
CA SER A 224 -2.62 -8.58 12.80
C SER A 224 -3.21 -9.88 13.28
N PRO A 225 -2.50 -10.67 14.15
CA PRO A 225 -3.13 -11.84 14.78
C PRO A 225 -4.39 -11.36 15.50
N GLY A 226 -5.53 -11.90 15.12
CA GLY A 226 -6.80 -11.62 15.79
C GLY A 226 -6.72 -12.18 17.21
N SER A 227 -6.42 -11.34 18.19
CA SER A 227 -6.22 -11.63 19.61
C SER A 227 -5.16 -12.71 19.90
N VAL A 228 -4.06 -12.32 20.51
CA VAL A 228 -3.29 -13.22 21.35
C VAL A 228 -4.17 -13.44 22.59
N PRO A 229 -4.67 -14.65 22.91
CA PRO A 229 -5.30 -14.86 24.20
C PRO A 229 -4.24 -14.52 25.24
N ALA A 230 -4.40 -13.38 25.93
CA ALA A 230 -3.58 -13.06 27.08
C ALA A 230 -3.78 -14.22 28.03
N GLY A 231 -2.73 -15.06 28.18
CA GLY A 231 -2.81 -16.23 29.00
C GLY A 231 -3.31 -15.83 30.38
N SER A 232 -4.43 -16.37 30.81
CA SER A 232 -5.04 -16.16 32.13
C SER A 232 -4.15 -16.61 33.32
N GLY A 233 -2.93 -17.10 33.04
CA GLY A 233 -1.98 -17.59 34.05
C GLY A 233 -1.49 -16.50 35.02
N GLY A 234 -1.42 -15.22 34.63
CA GLY A 234 -1.00 -14.13 35.50
C GLY A 234 -2.10 -13.68 36.48
N GLN A 235 -3.34 -13.71 36.07
CA GLN A 235 -4.48 -13.32 36.91
C GLN A 235 -4.77 -14.34 38.00
N ALA A 236 -4.66 -15.65 37.72
CA ALA A 236 -4.84 -16.70 38.71
C ALA A 236 -3.78 -16.66 39.81
N ALA A 237 -2.51 -16.33 39.46
CA ALA A 237 -1.43 -16.22 40.45
C ALA A 237 -1.63 -15.00 41.35
N LEU A 238 -2.12 -13.90 40.85
CA LEU A 238 -2.43 -12.68 41.63
C LEU A 238 -3.64 -12.91 42.56
N ALA A 239 -4.69 -13.57 42.09
CA ALA A 239 -5.86 -13.90 42.93
C ALA A 239 -5.50 -14.85 44.07
N THR A 240 -4.65 -15.84 43.81
CA THR A 240 -4.18 -16.80 44.83
C THR A 240 -3.31 -16.09 45.89
N ASN A 241 -2.45 -15.17 45.50
CA ASN A 241 -1.59 -14.42 46.41
C ASN A 241 -2.40 -13.42 47.28
N LEU A 242 -3.39 -12.73 46.69
CA LEU A 242 -4.28 -11.86 47.46
C LEU A 242 -5.14 -12.65 48.47
N SER A 243 -5.63 -13.82 48.12
CA SER A 243 -6.36 -14.69 49.06
C SER A 243 -5.47 -15.20 50.20
N ARG A 244 -4.21 -15.52 49.96
CA ARG A 244 -3.26 -15.91 50.99
C ARG A 244 -2.87 -14.73 51.90
N MET A 245 -2.70 -13.54 51.36
CA MET A 245 -2.43 -12.34 52.18
C MET A 245 -3.64 -11.95 53.03
N ALA A 246 -4.86 -12.08 52.53
CA ALA A 246 -6.07 -11.81 53.31
C ALA A 246 -6.26 -12.79 54.49
N LEU A 247 -5.88 -14.06 54.31
CA LEU A 247 -5.94 -15.07 55.40
C LEU A 247 -4.89 -14.79 56.48
N VAL A 248 -3.68 -14.36 56.13
CA VAL A 248 -2.62 -14.01 57.09
C VAL A 248 -3.00 -12.73 57.84
N GLY A 249 -3.59 -11.71 57.16
CA GLY A 249 -4.05 -10.49 57.77
C GLY A 249 -5.17 -10.69 58.80
N SER A 250 -6.13 -11.57 58.51
CA SER A 250 -7.24 -11.88 59.44
C SER A 250 -6.75 -12.70 60.66
N ALA A 251 -5.79 -13.57 60.51
CA ALA A 251 -5.23 -14.32 61.65
C ALA A 251 -4.45 -13.42 62.62
N ALA A 252 -3.76 -12.39 62.13
CA ALA A 252 -3.04 -11.44 62.94
C ALA A 252 -3.98 -10.51 63.74
N LEU A 253 -5.14 -10.14 63.20
CA LEU A 253 -6.13 -9.33 63.88
C LEU A 253 -6.83 -10.08 65.00
N VAL A 254 -7.11 -11.40 64.84
CA VAL A 254 -7.71 -12.22 65.90
C VAL A 254 -6.71 -12.47 67.03
N ALA A 255 -5.44 -12.64 66.74
CA ALA A 255 -4.38 -12.81 67.76
C ALA A 255 -4.17 -11.50 68.59
N GLY A 256 -4.24 -10.32 67.93
CA GLY A 256 -4.13 -9.03 68.62
C GLY A 256 -5.29 -8.73 69.55
N ALA A 257 -6.51 -9.12 69.18
CA ALA A 257 -7.68 -8.94 70.04
C ALA A 257 -7.66 -9.83 71.28
N LEU A 258 -7.14 -11.06 71.20
CA LEU A 258 -7.00 -11.97 72.32
C LEU A 258 -5.96 -11.51 73.38
N VAL A 259 -4.93 -10.79 72.98
CA VAL A 259 -3.88 -10.27 73.90
C VAL A 259 -4.42 -9.04 74.67
N LEU A 260 -5.29 -8.23 74.09
CA LEU A 260 -5.85 -7.05 74.77
C LEU A 260 -6.90 -7.36 75.85
N VAL A 261 -7.55 -8.52 75.79
CA VAL A 261 -8.57 -8.93 76.78
C VAL A 261 -7.95 -9.51 78.06
N ARG A 262 -6.66 -9.92 78.04
CA ARG A 262 -6.00 -10.58 79.19
C ARG A 262 -5.21 -9.63 80.11
N ARG A 263 -5.22 -8.30 79.95
CA ARG A 263 -4.58 -7.35 80.83
C ARG A 263 -5.62 -6.43 81.55
N ARG A 264 -6.33 -6.98 82.48
CA ARG A 264 -6.98 -6.19 83.55
C ARG A 264 -6.10 -6.29 84.80
N PRO A 265 -5.60 -5.18 85.35
CA PRO A 265 -4.84 -5.21 86.62
C PRO A 265 -5.80 -5.42 87.78
N GLY A 266 -5.46 -6.36 88.59
CA GLY A 266 -6.13 -6.58 89.89
C GLY A 266 -5.88 -5.41 90.84
N THR A 267 -6.91 -4.97 91.47
CA THR A 267 -6.86 -3.97 92.56
C THR A 267 -6.18 -4.60 93.76
N VAL A 268 -5.15 -3.92 94.27
CA VAL A 268 -4.60 -4.20 95.60
C VAL A 268 -5.32 -3.27 96.61
N ARG A 269 -5.80 -3.90 97.68
CA ARG A 269 -6.35 -3.26 98.85
C ARG A 269 -5.37 -3.40 99.97
N ALA A 270 -4.99 -2.32 100.61
CA ALA A 270 -4.86 -2.14 102.06
C ALA A 270 -4.57 -0.67 102.37
#